data_d01b5772fed57febf75ff97d67c0d52f
#
_entry.id   d01b5772fed57febf75ff97d67c0d52f
#
_cell.length_a   1.000
_cell.length_b   1.000
_cell.length_c   1.000
_cell.angle_alpha   90.00
_cell.angle_beta   90.00
_cell.angle_gamma   90.00
#
_symmetry.space_group_name_H-M   'P 1'
#
loop_
_entity.id
_entity.type
_entity.pdbx_description
1 polymer ?
#
loop_
_entity_poly.entity_id
_entity_poly.type
_entity_poly.pdbx_seq_one_letter_code
_entity_poly.pdbx_strand_id
1 'polypeptide(L)'
;IGVRLVGSEMCIRDSYCSGTDERISDTLLNTRSDANILAVVNPSTHKILLVNIPRDYYLPLPFNGEMDKLTHFSVYSDKGMDEPIEALNTLLGVKADYYARVNFSGLMDIVDALGGIDVTSPVDFTTVAMEMPNENGDGGYHDESFTFTEGVNHLNGREALAFSRERSAFAQGDVQRGRNQMAVLQAIIDKATSPAILSGYQDVLKAVSGSVLTNMPQQDILKLVKLQLEDKVDWDISTYTLSGTTDMQDCFTTGFPLSVLVPDESSVAAARRMIRELING
;
A
#
# COMPACT_ATOMS: atom_id res chain seq x y z
N ILE A 1 -14.85 37.59 -21.84
CA ILE A 1 -14.63 37.07 -20.50
C ILE A 1 -14.41 35.58 -20.65
N GLY A 2 -13.14 35.21 -20.70
CA GLY A 2 -12.73 33.85 -20.86
C GLY A 2 -13.04 33.08 -19.57
N VAL A 3 -13.89 32.07 -19.66
CA VAL A 3 -14.10 31.08 -18.61
C VAL A 3 -12.85 30.22 -18.53
N ARG A 4 -11.95 30.60 -17.63
CA ARG A 4 -10.80 29.82 -17.21
C ARG A 4 -11.22 29.00 -15.99
N LEU A 5 -12.07 27.99 -16.23
CA LEU A 5 -12.58 27.05 -15.21
C LEU A 5 -12.33 25.60 -15.62
N VAL A 6 -11.09 25.30 -16.06
CA VAL A 6 -10.60 23.92 -16.12
C VAL A 6 -9.14 24.01 -15.73
N GLY A 7 -8.80 23.65 -14.49
CA GLY A 7 -7.40 23.57 -14.10
C GLY A 7 -7.04 23.85 -12.64
N SER A 8 -7.98 24.15 -11.75
CA SER A 8 -7.64 24.51 -10.36
C SER A 8 -8.18 23.55 -9.27
N GLU A 9 -8.73 22.39 -9.63
CA GLU A 9 -9.36 21.51 -8.63
C GLU A 9 -8.74 20.11 -8.49
N MET A 10 -7.69 19.77 -9.21
CA MET A 10 -6.93 18.56 -8.92
C MET A 10 -5.68 18.91 -8.15
N CYS A 11 -5.89 19.16 -6.85
CA CYS A 11 -4.81 19.31 -5.89
C CYS A 11 -4.05 17.99 -5.73
N ILE A 12 -2.80 18.09 -5.28
CA ILE A 12 -2.00 16.96 -4.83
C ILE A 12 -2.81 16.15 -3.80
N ARG A 13 -2.75 14.82 -3.91
CA ARG A 13 -3.49 13.90 -3.07
C ARG A 13 -2.53 12.95 -2.36
N ASP A 14 -2.53 13.02 -1.05
CA ASP A 14 -1.77 12.13 -0.20
C ASP A 14 -2.70 11.03 0.30
N SER A 15 -2.36 9.77 0.01
CA SER A 15 -3.17 8.62 0.39
C SER A 15 -2.34 7.62 1.19
N TYR A 16 -2.81 7.23 2.36
CA TYR A 16 -2.23 6.14 3.13
C TYR A 16 -2.82 4.81 2.67
N CYS A 17 -1.99 3.96 2.08
CA CYS A 17 -2.35 2.61 1.67
C CYS A 17 -1.89 1.61 2.72
N SER A 18 -2.82 0.81 3.26
CA SER A 18 -2.58 -0.18 4.29
C SER A 18 -3.01 -1.56 3.84
N GLY A 19 -2.14 -2.56 4.03
CA GLY A 19 -2.45 -3.98 3.85
C GLY A 19 -2.53 -4.69 5.20
N THR A 20 -3.48 -5.62 5.34
CA THR A 20 -3.68 -6.41 6.56
C THR A 20 -3.84 -7.90 6.21
N ASP A 21 -3.44 -8.79 7.12
CA ASP A 21 -3.62 -10.24 7.00
C ASP A 21 -5.00 -10.73 7.48
N GLU A 22 -5.91 -9.79 7.81
CA GLU A 22 -7.25 -10.13 8.28
C GLU A 22 -8.06 -10.85 7.20
N ARG A 23 -8.70 -11.96 7.59
CA ARG A 23 -9.49 -12.84 6.71
C ARG A 23 -10.98 -12.50 6.70
N ILE A 24 -11.43 -11.65 7.65
CA ILE A 24 -12.82 -11.27 7.84
C ILE A 24 -12.99 -9.78 7.57
N SER A 25 -13.84 -9.41 6.61
CA SER A 25 -14.05 -8.03 6.15
C SER A 25 -14.56 -7.07 7.24
N ASP A 26 -15.28 -7.58 8.25
CA ASP A 26 -15.95 -6.75 9.25
C ASP A 26 -15.00 -6.12 10.30
N THR A 27 -13.73 -6.56 10.34
CA THR A 27 -12.72 -6.11 11.31
C THR A 27 -11.59 -5.29 10.71
N LEU A 28 -11.68 -4.90 9.43
CA LEU A 28 -10.60 -4.19 8.71
C LEU A 28 -10.09 -2.94 9.42
N LEU A 29 -10.92 -2.25 10.21
CA LEU A 29 -10.52 -1.00 10.87
C LEU A 29 -9.52 -1.21 12.03
N ASN A 30 -9.63 -2.33 12.74
CA ASN A 30 -8.94 -2.58 14.01
C ASN A 30 -7.99 -3.79 13.93
N THR A 31 -7.26 -3.93 12.83
CA THR A 31 -6.32 -5.03 12.61
C THR A 31 -4.91 -4.51 12.37
N ARG A 32 -3.91 -5.38 12.53
CA ARG A 32 -2.51 -5.03 12.29
C ARG A 32 -2.29 -4.62 10.84
N SER A 33 -1.46 -3.59 10.63
CA SER A 33 -1.03 -3.16 9.31
C SER A 33 0.29 -3.81 8.94
N ASP A 34 0.28 -4.74 8.00
CA ASP A 34 1.49 -5.44 7.53
C ASP A 34 2.17 -4.73 6.35
N ALA A 35 1.43 -3.92 5.61
CA ALA A 35 1.94 -3.01 4.60
C ALA A 35 1.49 -1.58 4.93
N ASN A 36 2.42 -0.64 4.88
CA ASN A 36 2.17 0.77 5.15
C ASN A 36 2.86 1.59 4.07
N ILE A 37 2.08 2.16 3.15
CA ILE A 37 2.59 2.91 2.02
C ILE A 37 1.90 4.27 1.97
N LEU A 38 2.68 5.35 1.94
CA LEU A 38 2.16 6.67 1.61
C LEU A 38 2.30 6.87 0.10
N ALA A 39 1.19 7.07 -0.58
CA ALA A 39 1.15 7.44 -1.99
C ALA A 39 0.89 8.94 -2.12
N VAL A 40 1.86 9.67 -2.65
CA VAL A 40 1.75 11.10 -2.96
C VAL A 40 1.56 11.26 -4.46
N VAL A 41 0.41 11.79 -4.88
CA VAL A 41 0.02 11.92 -6.27
C VAL A 41 -0.04 13.39 -6.67
N ASN A 42 0.76 13.79 -7.66
CA ASN A 42 0.68 15.12 -8.26
C ASN A 42 0.07 15.01 -9.67
N PRO A 43 -1.24 15.25 -9.81
CA PRO A 43 -1.91 15.13 -11.11
C PRO A 43 -1.45 16.17 -12.15
N SER A 44 -0.90 17.30 -11.71
CA SER A 44 -0.45 18.36 -12.61
C SER A 44 0.88 18.03 -13.31
N THR A 45 1.73 17.25 -12.63
CA THR A 45 3.04 16.82 -13.17
C THR A 45 3.05 15.36 -13.59
N HIS A 46 1.94 14.65 -13.40
CA HIS A 46 1.76 13.22 -13.65
C HIS A 46 2.78 12.34 -12.92
N LYS A 47 3.09 12.72 -11.68
CA LYS A 47 4.05 12.00 -10.85
C LYS A 47 3.39 11.37 -9.64
N ILE A 48 3.86 10.18 -9.31
CA ILE A 48 3.49 9.43 -8.10
C ILE A 48 4.76 9.07 -7.34
N LEU A 49 4.79 9.35 -6.04
CA LEU A 49 5.80 8.85 -5.14
C LEU A 49 5.16 7.88 -4.15
N LEU A 50 5.64 6.65 -4.13
CA LEU A 50 5.25 5.63 -3.16
C LEU A 50 6.34 5.51 -2.10
N VAL A 51 6.02 5.84 -0.86
CA VAL A 51 6.93 5.71 0.28
C VAL A 51 6.48 4.53 1.12
N ASN A 52 7.32 3.48 1.18
CA ASN A 52 7.08 2.32 2.04
C ASN A 52 7.63 2.58 3.45
N ILE A 53 6.78 2.42 4.45
CA ILE A 53 7.10 2.56 5.87
C ILE A 53 7.10 1.15 6.50
N PRO A 54 8.25 0.65 7.01
CA PRO A 54 8.32 -0.66 7.63
C PRO A 54 7.31 -0.81 8.77
N ARG A 55 6.61 -1.93 8.83
CA ARG A 55 5.57 -2.18 9.84
C ARG A 55 6.09 -2.15 11.27
N ASP A 56 7.37 -2.49 11.45
CA ASP A 56 8.02 -2.56 12.76
C ASP A 56 8.65 -1.21 13.18
N TYR A 57 8.39 -0.11 12.45
CA TYR A 57 8.84 1.23 12.83
C TYR A 57 8.37 1.57 14.22
N TYR A 58 9.34 1.97 15.06
CA TYR A 58 9.14 2.32 16.46
C TYR A 58 8.82 3.81 16.58
N LEU A 59 7.55 4.11 16.80
CA LEU A 59 7.01 5.47 16.76
C LEU A 59 6.18 5.76 18.00
N PRO A 60 6.04 7.05 18.40
CA PRO A 60 5.12 7.43 19.45
C PRO A 60 3.67 7.28 18.97
N LEU A 61 2.85 6.65 19.79
CA LEU A 61 1.40 6.58 19.62
C LEU A 61 0.79 7.99 19.76
N PRO A 62 0.07 8.51 18.77
CA PRO A 62 -0.49 9.86 18.82
C PRO A 62 -1.39 10.14 20.02
N PHE A 63 -2.14 9.14 20.52
CA PHE A 63 -3.11 9.35 21.58
C PHE A 63 -2.49 9.47 23.00
N ASN A 64 -1.28 8.94 23.25
CA ASN A 64 -0.67 8.97 24.59
C ASN A 64 0.84 9.27 24.60
N GLY A 65 1.51 9.24 23.44
CA GLY A 65 2.94 9.48 23.31
C GLY A 65 3.85 8.31 23.69
N GLU A 66 3.27 7.18 24.11
CA GLU A 66 4.02 5.95 24.40
C GLU A 66 4.52 5.32 23.08
N MET A 67 5.64 4.60 23.18
CA MET A 67 6.30 4.05 22.00
C MET A 67 5.79 2.66 21.65
N ASP A 68 5.54 2.41 20.35
CA ASP A 68 5.15 1.09 19.86
C ASP A 68 5.50 0.91 18.37
N LYS A 69 5.29 -0.30 17.86
CA LYS A 69 5.38 -0.60 16.43
C LYS A 69 4.20 -0.03 15.66
N LEU A 70 4.46 0.55 14.51
CA LEU A 70 3.43 1.08 13.61
C LEU A 70 2.31 0.06 13.31
N THR A 71 2.65 -1.23 13.16
CA THR A 71 1.68 -2.31 12.89
C THR A 71 0.60 -2.44 13.97
N HIS A 72 0.86 -1.98 15.20
CA HIS A 72 -0.07 -2.07 16.34
C HIS A 72 -1.06 -0.89 16.42
N PHE A 73 -0.79 0.23 15.77
CA PHE A 73 -1.49 1.50 15.97
C PHE A 73 -3.00 1.41 15.74
N SER A 74 -3.43 0.75 14.67
CA SER A 74 -4.88 0.61 14.38
C SER A 74 -5.61 -0.39 15.27
N VAL A 75 -4.88 -1.25 16.03
CA VAL A 75 -5.49 -2.29 16.88
C VAL A 75 -5.86 -1.77 18.25
N TYR A 76 -5.03 -0.88 18.80
CA TYR A 76 -5.09 -0.50 20.21
C TYR A 76 -5.61 0.92 20.45
N SER A 77 -6.11 1.56 19.40
CA SER A 77 -6.74 2.86 19.47
C SER A 77 -8.22 2.78 19.10
N ASP A 78 -9.07 3.47 19.85
CA ASP A 78 -10.49 3.66 19.50
C ASP A 78 -10.68 4.49 18.21
N LYS A 79 -9.59 5.09 17.69
CA LYS A 79 -9.59 5.90 16.47
C LYS A 79 -9.35 5.09 15.18
N GLY A 80 -9.06 3.78 15.30
CA GLY A 80 -8.84 2.91 14.14
C GLY A 80 -7.76 3.41 13.19
N MET A 81 -8.12 3.76 11.94
CA MET A 81 -7.19 4.21 10.91
C MET A 81 -6.62 5.61 11.14
N ASP A 82 -7.27 6.45 11.92
CA ASP A 82 -6.78 7.82 12.17
C ASP A 82 -5.46 7.82 12.95
N GLU A 83 -5.25 6.82 13.79
CA GLU A 83 -4.03 6.71 14.61
C GLU A 83 -2.76 6.52 13.76
N PRO A 84 -2.65 5.50 12.90
CA PRO A 84 -1.47 5.36 12.04
C PRO A 84 -1.33 6.53 11.06
N ILE A 85 -2.44 7.12 10.57
CA ILE A 85 -2.41 8.28 9.67
C ILE A 85 -1.79 9.48 10.39
N GLU A 86 -2.20 9.79 11.62
CA GLU A 86 -1.65 10.91 12.41
C GLU A 86 -0.15 10.71 12.70
N ALA A 87 0.26 9.48 13.03
CA ALA A 87 1.67 9.14 13.22
C ALA A 87 2.51 9.36 11.95
N LEU A 88 2.01 8.91 10.79
CA LEU A 88 2.69 9.07 9.51
C LEU A 88 2.70 10.54 9.04
N ASN A 89 1.63 11.29 9.28
CA ASN A 89 1.58 12.72 9.01
C ASN A 89 2.68 13.46 9.79
N THR A 90 2.86 13.10 11.05
CA THR A 90 3.92 13.65 11.91
C THR A 90 5.30 13.21 11.44
N LEU A 91 5.49 11.91 11.15
CA LEU A 91 6.76 11.35 10.71
C LEU A 91 7.23 11.96 9.38
N LEU A 92 6.34 12.14 8.42
CA LEU A 92 6.70 12.57 7.06
C LEU A 92 6.46 14.06 6.79
N GLY A 93 5.77 14.76 7.71
CA GLY A 93 5.46 16.19 7.56
C GLY A 93 4.44 16.45 6.45
N VAL A 94 3.48 15.55 6.30
CA VAL A 94 2.39 15.59 5.31
C VAL A 94 1.03 15.65 6.01
N LYS A 95 -0.03 15.74 5.23
CA LYS A 95 -1.38 15.52 5.68
C LYS A 95 -2.06 14.58 4.69
N ALA A 96 -2.13 13.31 5.03
CA ALA A 96 -2.84 12.35 4.18
C ALA A 96 -4.33 12.71 4.11
N ASP A 97 -4.84 12.95 2.90
CA ASP A 97 -6.23 13.29 2.61
C ASP A 97 -7.12 12.07 2.68
N TYR A 98 -6.60 10.94 2.20
CA TYR A 98 -7.34 9.70 2.06
C TYR A 98 -6.58 8.51 2.65
N TYR A 99 -7.34 7.43 2.87
CA TYR A 99 -6.74 6.11 3.08
C TYR A 99 -7.41 5.06 2.19
N ALA A 100 -6.66 4.01 1.91
CA ALA A 100 -7.15 2.78 1.30
C ALA A 100 -6.60 1.60 2.10
N ARG A 101 -7.47 0.72 2.58
CA ARG A 101 -7.10 -0.48 3.31
C ARG A 101 -7.64 -1.71 2.63
N VAL A 102 -6.77 -2.71 2.45
CA VAL A 102 -7.05 -3.93 1.71
C VAL A 102 -6.59 -5.12 2.53
N ASN A 103 -7.40 -6.18 2.59
CA ASN A 103 -6.99 -7.47 3.13
C ASN A 103 -6.52 -8.42 2.01
N PHE A 104 -6.15 -9.64 2.38
CA PHE A 104 -5.64 -10.62 1.43
C PHE A 104 -6.65 -10.96 0.32
N SER A 105 -7.92 -11.22 0.69
CA SER A 105 -8.96 -11.48 -0.32
C SER A 105 -9.18 -10.27 -1.22
N GLY A 106 -9.20 -9.06 -0.65
CA GLY A 106 -9.32 -7.83 -1.41
C GLY A 106 -8.19 -7.60 -2.40
N LEU A 107 -6.93 -7.92 -2.03
CA LEU A 107 -5.81 -7.85 -2.97
C LEU A 107 -6.00 -8.82 -4.14
N MET A 108 -6.40 -10.07 -3.85
CA MET A 108 -6.68 -11.06 -4.90
C MET A 108 -7.79 -10.58 -5.83
N ASP A 109 -8.90 -10.11 -5.27
CA ASP A 109 -10.05 -9.60 -6.04
C ASP A 109 -9.68 -8.43 -6.95
N ILE A 110 -8.84 -7.48 -6.45
CA ILE A 110 -8.35 -6.34 -7.24
C ILE A 110 -7.54 -6.84 -8.44
N VAL A 111 -6.57 -7.72 -8.20
CA VAL A 111 -5.69 -8.24 -9.25
C VAL A 111 -6.48 -9.03 -10.28
N ASP A 112 -7.41 -9.89 -9.85
CA ASP A 112 -8.25 -10.70 -10.74
C ASP A 112 -9.23 -9.84 -11.54
N ALA A 113 -9.83 -8.80 -10.94
CA ALA A 113 -10.68 -7.83 -11.63
C ALA A 113 -9.92 -7.04 -12.72
N LEU A 114 -8.62 -6.82 -12.54
CA LEU A 114 -7.74 -6.23 -13.54
C LEU A 114 -7.30 -7.21 -14.64
N GLY A 115 -7.64 -8.51 -14.52
CA GLY A 115 -7.21 -9.56 -15.44
C GLY A 115 -5.72 -9.94 -15.26
N GLY A 116 -5.21 -9.82 -14.05
CA GLY A 116 -3.80 -10.04 -13.70
C GLY A 116 -2.92 -8.81 -13.84
N ILE A 117 -1.74 -8.88 -13.23
CA ILE A 117 -0.71 -7.82 -13.24
C ILE A 117 0.65 -8.36 -13.65
N ASP A 118 1.49 -7.51 -14.21
CA ASP A 118 2.85 -7.87 -14.61
C ASP A 118 3.84 -7.32 -13.57
N VAL A 119 4.53 -8.23 -12.86
CA VAL A 119 5.48 -7.87 -11.80
C VAL A 119 6.87 -8.37 -12.16
N THR A 120 7.88 -7.51 -12.04
CA THR A 120 9.27 -7.89 -12.26
C THR A 120 9.90 -8.44 -10.99
N SER A 121 10.38 -9.70 -11.07
CA SER A 121 11.21 -10.29 -10.01
C SER A 121 12.69 -10.07 -10.30
N PRO A 122 13.50 -9.68 -9.29
CA PRO A 122 14.95 -9.52 -9.47
C PRO A 122 15.71 -10.84 -9.57
N VAL A 123 15.11 -11.96 -9.18
CA VAL A 123 15.72 -13.29 -9.14
C VAL A 123 14.67 -14.38 -9.26
N ASP A 124 15.10 -15.60 -9.59
CA ASP A 124 14.26 -16.79 -9.44
C ASP A 124 14.07 -17.11 -7.96
N PHE A 125 12.83 -17.41 -7.54
CA PHE A 125 12.56 -17.90 -6.20
C PHE A 125 11.28 -18.72 -6.12
N THR A 126 11.20 -19.58 -5.10
CA THR A 126 9.97 -20.29 -4.73
C THR A 126 9.60 -19.85 -3.31
N THR A 127 8.34 -19.53 -3.09
CA THR A 127 7.85 -19.17 -1.75
C THR A 127 7.90 -20.37 -0.82
N VAL A 128 8.03 -20.12 0.48
CA VAL A 128 7.64 -21.14 1.45
C VAL A 128 6.16 -21.46 1.26
N ALA A 129 5.75 -22.66 1.68
CA ALA A 129 4.34 -23.01 1.71
C ALA A 129 3.59 -22.00 2.59
N MET A 130 2.55 -21.41 2.05
CA MET A 130 1.73 -20.44 2.74
C MET A 130 0.25 -20.79 2.62
N GLU A 131 -0.47 -20.54 3.68
CA GLU A 131 -1.89 -20.83 3.76
C GLU A 131 -2.67 -19.93 2.78
N MET A 132 -3.34 -20.57 1.83
CA MET A 132 -4.14 -19.92 0.77
C MET A 132 -5.58 -20.41 0.85
N PRO A 133 -6.59 -19.56 0.54
CA PRO A 133 -7.98 -20.01 0.52
C PRO A 133 -8.20 -21.06 -0.58
N ASN A 134 -9.08 -22.03 -0.30
CA ASN A 134 -9.46 -23.05 -1.27
C ASN A 134 -10.20 -22.41 -2.45
N GLU A 135 -9.93 -22.90 -3.67
CA GLU A 135 -10.58 -22.41 -4.89
C GLU A 135 -12.06 -22.80 -5.00
N ASN A 136 -12.47 -23.85 -4.28
CA ASN A 136 -13.85 -24.35 -4.31
C ASN A 136 -14.84 -23.50 -3.50
N GLY A 137 -14.39 -22.43 -2.83
CA GLY A 137 -15.25 -21.53 -2.08
C GLY A 137 -15.87 -22.11 -0.81
N ASP A 138 -15.32 -23.22 -0.28
CA ASP A 138 -15.81 -23.85 0.96
C ASP A 138 -15.41 -23.11 2.24
N GLY A 139 -14.67 -22.00 2.10
CA GLY A 139 -14.11 -21.22 3.23
C GLY A 139 -12.91 -21.89 3.91
N GLY A 140 -12.42 -23.01 3.38
CA GLY A 140 -11.23 -23.68 3.85
C GLY A 140 -9.93 -23.08 3.31
N TYR A 141 -8.81 -23.58 3.84
CA TYR A 141 -7.46 -23.16 3.46
C TYR A 141 -6.58 -24.38 3.25
N HIS A 142 -5.56 -24.21 2.40
CA HIS A 142 -4.51 -25.21 2.21
C HIS A 142 -3.17 -24.52 2.03
N ASP A 143 -2.09 -25.27 2.29
CA ASP A 143 -0.73 -24.80 2.06
C ASP A 143 -0.36 -24.91 0.59
N GLU A 144 0.14 -23.82 0.02
CA GLU A 144 0.56 -23.75 -1.38
C GLU A 144 1.88 -22.98 -1.52
N SER A 145 2.71 -23.37 -2.47
CA SER A 145 3.96 -22.70 -2.82
C SER A 145 3.92 -22.24 -4.27
N PHE A 146 4.49 -21.07 -4.54
CA PHE A 146 4.51 -20.42 -5.85
C PHE A 146 5.95 -20.22 -6.30
N THR A 147 6.22 -20.42 -7.60
CA THR A 147 7.54 -20.22 -8.19
C THR A 147 7.50 -19.05 -9.15
N PHE A 148 8.44 -18.13 -8.98
CA PHE A 148 8.61 -16.93 -9.81
C PHE A 148 9.98 -16.95 -10.45
N THR A 149 10.06 -16.45 -11.70
CA THR A 149 11.31 -16.38 -12.45
C THR A 149 11.87 -14.96 -12.45
N GLU A 150 13.18 -14.82 -12.60
CA GLU A 150 13.80 -13.52 -12.85
C GLU A 150 13.17 -12.87 -14.09
N GLY A 151 12.88 -11.58 -14.00
CA GLY A 151 12.18 -10.82 -15.03
C GLY A 151 10.68 -10.69 -14.78
N VAL A 152 9.91 -10.50 -15.85
CA VAL A 152 8.47 -10.22 -15.77
C VAL A 152 7.69 -11.51 -15.55
N ASN A 153 6.83 -11.50 -14.52
CA ASN A 153 5.87 -12.57 -14.23
C ASN A 153 4.46 -11.98 -14.34
N HIS A 154 3.58 -12.64 -15.09
CA HIS A 154 2.16 -12.31 -15.13
C HIS A 154 1.46 -13.04 -13.99
N LEU A 155 0.94 -12.28 -13.03
CA LEU A 155 0.40 -12.79 -11.77
C LEU A 155 -1.12 -12.63 -11.70
N ASN A 156 -1.83 -13.70 -11.35
CA ASN A 156 -3.21 -13.63 -10.87
C ASN A 156 -3.26 -13.18 -9.39
N GLY A 157 -4.46 -13.08 -8.80
CA GLY A 157 -4.62 -12.60 -7.43
C GLY A 157 -3.88 -13.43 -6.39
N ARG A 158 -3.90 -14.78 -6.52
CA ARG A 158 -3.21 -15.70 -5.58
C ARG A 158 -1.70 -15.55 -5.68
N GLU A 159 -1.17 -15.52 -6.89
CA GLU A 159 0.26 -15.34 -7.17
C GLU A 159 0.75 -13.96 -6.69
N ALA A 160 -0.03 -12.89 -6.92
CA ALA A 160 0.29 -11.54 -6.44
C ALA A 160 0.31 -11.47 -4.91
N LEU A 161 -0.65 -12.11 -4.23
CA LEU A 161 -0.66 -12.23 -2.78
C LEU A 161 0.60 -12.98 -2.29
N ALA A 162 0.91 -14.13 -2.87
CA ALA A 162 2.07 -14.93 -2.51
C ALA A 162 3.39 -14.15 -2.72
N PHE A 163 3.54 -13.47 -3.87
CA PHE A 163 4.69 -12.62 -4.16
C PHE A 163 4.85 -11.50 -3.12
N SER A 164 3.76 -10.83 -2.74
CA SER A 164 3.77 -9.73 -1.78
C SER A 164 4.07 -10.13 -0.33
N ARG A 165 3.82 -11.40 0.03
CA ARG A 165 4.02 -11.93 1.39
C ARG A 165 5.39 -12.57 1.60
N GLU A 166 6.08 -12.97 0.52
CA GLU A 166 7.30 -13.74 0.62
C GLU A 166 8.45 -12.93 1.26
N ARG A 167 9.09 -13.55 2.24
CA ARG A 167 10.25 -13.02 2.96
C ARG A 167 11.35 -14.05 3.17
N SER A 168 10.97 -15.32 3.32
CA SER A 168 11.87 -16.38 3.77
C SER A 168 12.81 -16.87 2.67
N ALA A 169 12.40 -16.71 1.40
CA ALA A 169 13.23 -16.99 0.24
C ALA A 169 14.41 -16.00 0.06
N PHE A 170 14.40 -14.89 0.84
CA PHE A 170 15.39 -13.83 0.68
C PHE A 170 16.19 -13.59 1.96
N ALA A 171 17.51 -13.39 1.81
CA ALA A 171 18.38 -13.06 2.93
C ALA A 171 18.01 -11.75 3.65
N GLN A 172 17.34 -10.83 2.92
CA GLN A 172 16.91 -9.53 3.44
C GLN A 172 15.51 -9.55 4.09
N GLY A 173 14.83 -10.71 4.12
CA GLY A 173 13.59 -10.92 4.86
C GLY A 173 12.51 -9.84 4.63
N ASP A 174 12.18 -9.12 5.70
CA ASP A 174 11.14 -8.09 5.71
C ASP A 174 11.42 -6.90 4.78
N VAL A 175 12.68 -6.55 4.53
CA VAL A 175 13.04 -5.49 3.58
C VAL A 175 12.63 -5.90 2.16
N GLN A 176 12.89 -7.15 1.78
CA GLN A 176 12.48 -7.66 0.47
C GLN A 176 10.96 -7.77 0.36
N ARG A 177 10.27 -8.20 1.43
CA ARG A 177 8.80 -8.20 1.44
C ARG A 177 8.24 -6.79 1.17
N GLY A 178 8.78 -5.76 1.80
CA GLY A 178 8.40 -4.38 1.52
C GLY A 178 8.59 -3.98 0.06
N ARG A 179 9.72 -4.40 -0.57
CA ARG A 179 9.95 -4.18 -2.01
C ARG A 179 8.94 -4.92 -2.88
N ASN A 180 8.63 -6.17 -2.54
CA ASN A 180 7.64 -6.96 -3.25
C ASN A 180 6.25 -6.33 -3.18
N GLN A 181 5.84 -5.82 -2.02
CA GLN A 181 4.58 -5.08 -1.84
C GLN A 181 4.53 -3.82 -2.71
N MET A 182 5.65 -3.07 -2.78
CA MET A 182 5.75 -1.89 -3.65
C MET A 182 5.65 -2.27 -5.13
N ALA A 183 6.32 -3.35 -5.56
CA ALA A 183 6.27 -3.83 -6.94
C ALA A 183 4.84 -4.26 -7.34
N VAL A 184 4.13 -4.97 -6.47
CA VAL A 184 2.73 -5.34 -6.69
C VAL A 184 1.83 -4.10 -6.76
N LEU A 185 1.98 -3.13 -5.85
CA LEU A 185 1.18 -1.90 -5.88
C LEU A 185 1.45 -1.09 -7.16
N GLN A 186 2.71 -0.96 -7.57
CA GLN A 186 3.06 -0.31 -8.83
C GLN A 186 2.41 -1.00 -10.03
N ALA A 187 2.51 -2.33 -10.11
CA ALA A 187 1.91 -3.11 -11.19
C ALA A 187 0.37 -2.98 -11.23
N ILE A 188 -0.29 -2.87 -10.06
CA ILE A 188 -1.73 -2.58 -9.97
C ILE A 188 -2.03 -1.19 -10.55
N ILE A 189 -1.25 -0.16 -10.21
CA ILE A 189 -1.44 1.20 -10.73
C ILE A 189 -1.24 1.21 -12.25
N ASP A 190 -0.14 0.64 -12.76
CA ASP A 190 0.17 0.57 -14.17
C ASP A 190 -0.95 -0.15 -14.96
N LYS A 191 -1.46 -1.25 -14.43
CA LYS A 191 -2.57 -1.99 -15.04
C LYS A 191 -3.88 -1.21 -15.00
N ALA A 192 -4.22 -0.63 -13.85
CA ALA A 192 -5.46 0.13 -13.65
C ALA A 192 -5.53 1.38 -14.56
N THR A 193 -4.37 1.99 -14.85
CA THR A 193 -4.27 3.17 -15.73
C THR A 193 -4.15 2.81 -17.20
N SER A 194 -4.06 1.52 -17.55
CA SER A 194 -3.94 1.07 -18.94
C SER A 194 -5.22 1.33 -19.76
N PRO A 195 -5.12 1.59 -21.07
CA PRO A 195 -6.28 1.83 -21.93
C PRO A 195 -7.29 0.67 -21.95
N ALA A 196 -6.81 -0.56 -21.77
CA ALA A 196 -7.66 -1.76 -21.76
C ALA A 196 -8.64 -1.75 -20.57
N ILE A 197 -8.16 -1.40 -19.37
CA ILE A 197 -8.97 -1.33 -18.16
C ILE A 197 -9.87 -0.10 -18.17
N LEU A 198 -9.37 1.04 -18.67
CA LEU A 198 -10.13 2.27 -18.70
C LEU A 198 -11.40 2.18 -19.56
N SER A 199 -11.41 1.35 -20.60
CA SER A 199 -12.61 1.12 -21.40
C SER A 199 -13.74 0.39 -20.64
N GLY A 200 -13.41 -0.37 -19.58
CA GLY A 200 -14.34 -1.14 -18.73
C GLY A 200 -14.26 -0.76 -17.24
N TYR A 201 -13.75 0.42 -16.89
CA TYR A 201 -13.48 0.81 -15.50
C TYR A 201 -14.66 0.65 -14.54
N GLN A 202 -15.90 0.80 -15.03
CA GLN A 202 -17.11 0.67 -14.20
C GLN A 202 -17.28 -0.76 -13.67
N ASP A 203 -16.98 -1.77 -14.49
CA ASP A 203 -17.04 -3.17 -14.09
C ASP A 203 -15.95 -3.50 -13.08
N VAL A 204 -14.73 -2.96 -13.27
CA VAL A 204 -13.62 -3.10 -12.32
C VAL A 204 -13.99 -2.44 -10.99
N LEU A 205 -14.44 -1.18 -10.98
CA LEU A 205 -14.85 -0.50 -9.74
C LEU A 205 -15.98 -1.25 -9.02
N LYS A 206 -16.93 -1.81 -9.73
CA LYS A 206 -17.99 -2.61 -9.14
C LYS A 206 -17.47 -3.92 -8.54
N ALA A 207 -16.55 -4.60 -9.23
CA ALA A 207 -15.96 -5.85 -8.76
C ALA A 207 -15.16 -5.65 -7.46
N VAL A 208 -14.42 -4.54 -7.34
CA VAL A 208 -13.56 -4.27 -6.17
C VAL A 208 -14.23 -3.46 -5.06
N SER A 209 -15.49 -3.04 -5.22
CA SER A 209 -16.17 -2.12 -4.29
C SER A 209 -16.31 -2.65 -2.86
N GLY A 210 -16.30 -3.97 -2.66
CA GLY A 210 -16.33 -4.63 -1.35
C GLY A 210 -14.94 -5.00 -0.80
N SER A 211 -13.91 -4.84 -1.60
CA SER A 211 -12.55 -5.35 -1.33
C SER A 211 -11.61 -4.26 -0.80
N VAL A 212 -12.03 -2.99 -0.82
CA VAL A 212 -11.25 -1.84 -0.37
C VAL A 212 -12.06 -1.02 0.62
N LEU A 213 -11.50 -0.82 1.81
CA LEU A 213 -12.02 0.17 2.76
C LEU A 213 -11.31 1.51 2.52
N THR A 214 -12.08 2.56 2.19
CA THR A 214 -11.51 3.89 1.91
C THR A 214 -12.47 5.01 2.35
N ASN A 215 -11.90 6.16 2.72
CA ASN A 215 -12.64 7.40 2.92
C ASN A 215 -12.66 8.29 1.66
N MET A 216 -12.03 7.86 0.54
CA MET A 216 -12.03 8.63 -0.70
C MET A 216 -13.43 8.66 -1.30
N PRO A 217 -14.03 9.84 -1.52
CA PRO A 217 -15.33 9.94 -2.15
C PRO A 217 -15.31 9.39 -3.58
N GLN A 218 -16.37 8.68 -3.96
CA GLN A 218 -16.49 8.12 -5.31
C GLN A 218 -16.30 9.17 -6.43
N GLN A 219 -16.76 10.40 -6.19
CA GLN A 219 -16.56 11.52 -7.12
C GLN A 219 -15.07 11.84 -7.37
N ASP A 220 -14.20 11.68 -6.38
CA ASP A 220 -12.77 11.94 -6.52
C ASP A 220 -12.06 10.78 -7.24
N ILE A 221 -12.49 9.56 -7.01
CA ILE A 221 -12.08 8.39 -7.82
C ILE A 221 -12.45 8.63 -9.30
N LEU A 222 -13.69 9.06 -9.57
CA LEU A 222 -14.15 9.33 -10.94
C LEU A 222 -13.39 10.48 -11.60
N LYS A 223 -12.93 11.49 -10.85
CA LYS A 223 -12.08 12.56 -11.39
C LYS A 223 -10.73 12.02 -11.86
N LEU A 224 -10.10 11.13 -11.07
CA LEU A 224 -8.84 10.49 -11.46
C LEU A 224 -9.01 9.61 -12.71
N VAL A 225 -10.09 8.82 -12.76
CA VAL A 225 -10.44 8.02 -13.94
C VAL A 225 -10.66 8.92 -15.17
N LYS A 226 -11.39 10.03 -15.01
CA LYS A 226 -11.65 10.97 -16.10
C LYS A 226 -10.36 11.62 -16.60
N LEU A 227 -9.47 12.05 -15.70
CA LEU A 227 -8.15 12.57 -16.08
C LEU A 227 -7.40 11.55 -16.95
N GLN A 228 -7.36 10.30 -16.50
CA GLN A 228 -6.66 9.25 -17.23
C GLN A 228 -7.28 8.98 -18.62
N LEU A 229 -8.61 9.03 -18.74
CA LEU A 229 -9.32 8.83 -20.00
C LEU A 229 -9.10 9.98 -21.00
N GLU A 230 -9.11 11.23 -20.52
CA GLU A 230 -9.00 12.43 -21.36
C GLU A 230 -7.56 12.69 -21.78
N ASP A 231 -6.63 12.63 -20.83
CA ASP A 231 -5.24 13.05 -21.05
C ASP A 231 -4.32 11.87 -21.41
N LYS A 232 -4.78 10.62 -21.25
CA LYS A 232 -3.99 9.39 -21.46
C LYS A 232 -2.62 9.48 -20.80
N VAL A 233 -2.65 9.89 -19.56
CA VAL A 233 -1.47 10.20 -18.75
C VAL A 233 -0.56 8.97 -18.62
N ASP A 234 0.72 9.18 -18.89
CA ASP A 234 1.77 8.24 -18.51
C ASP A 234 2.35 8.70 -17.16
N TRP A 235 2.10 7.91 -16.10
CA TRP A 235 2.48 8.26 -14.74
C TRP A 235 3.93 7.89 -14.47
N ASP A 236 4.73 8.89 -14.08
CA ASP A 236 6.09 8.68 -13.58
C ASP A 236 6.02 8.24 -12.09
N ILE A 237 6.15 6.92 -11.86
CA ILE A 237 6.04 6.32 -10.53
C ILE A 237 7.44 6.09 -9.96
N SER A 238 7.74 6.76 -8.86
CA SER A 238 8.95 6.56 -8.08
C SER A 238 8.65 5.91 -6.74
N THR A 239 9.61 5.14 -6.23
CA THR A 239 9.45 4.41 -4.96
C THR A 239 10.58 4.74 -4.01
N TYR A 240 10.27 4.79 -2.71
CA TYR A 240 11.25 4.95 -1.65
C TYR A 240 10.87 4.07 -0.44
N THR A 241 11.85 3.38 0.14
CA THR A 241 11.62 2.60 1.37
C THR A 241 12.41 3.23 2.51
N LEU A 242 11.71 3.55 3.60
CA LEU A 242 12.35 4.06 4.81
C LEU A 242 13.23 2.99 5.44
N SER A 243 14.41 3.39 5.91
CA SER A 243 15.37 2.54 6.62
C SER A 243 15.42 2.84 8.11
N GLY A 244 15.93 1.88 8.88
CA GLY A 244 16.12 2.01 10.31
C GLY A 244 17.11 0.99 10.86
N THR A 245 17.34 1.05 12.16
CA THR A 245 18.19 0.10 12.89
C THR A 245 17.34 -0.83 13.73
N THR A 246 17.54 -2.14 13.58
CA THR A 246 16.84 -3.14 14.40
C THR A 246 17.34 -3.06 15.85
N ASP A 247 16.41 -3.01 16.79
CA ASP A 247 16.68 -2.99 18.22
C ASP A 247 15.59 -3.76 18.99
N MET A 248 15.84 -4.01 20.29
CA MET A 248 14.86 -4.56 21.22
C MET A 248 14.37 -3.45 22.14
N GLN A 249 13.11 -3.07 22.02
CA GLN A 249 12.52 -1.95 22.77
C GLN A 249 11.19 -2.36 23.40
N ASP A 250 10.87 -1.77 24.56
CA ASP A 250 9.58 -1.94 25.20
C ASP A 250 8.47 -1.36 24.34
N CYS A 251 7.44 -2.16 24.08
CA CYS A 251 6.26 -1.74 23.33
C CYS A 251 5.07 -1.58 24.26
N PHE A 252 4.38 -0.46 24.14
CA PHE A 252 3.21 -0.12 24.98
C PHE A 252 2.16 -1.23 25.00
N THR A 253 1.84 -1.78 23.83
CA THR A 253 0.76 -2.76 23.69
C THR A 253 1.06 -4.12 24.30
N THR A 254 2.32 -4.48 24.44
CA THR A 254 2.72 -5.78 24.99
C THR A 254 3.25 -5.66 26.42
N GLY A 255 3.77 -4.50 26.79
CA GLY A 255 4.43 -4.27 28.07
C GLY A 255 5.76 -5.01 28.23
N PHE A 256 6.34 -5.51 27.13
CA PHE A 256 7.65 -6.17 27.13
C PHE A 256 8.40 -5.90 25.81
N PRO A 257 9.75 -6.09 25.81
CA PRO A 257 10.57 -5.81 24.64
C PRO A 257 10.20 -6.66 23.42
N LEU A 258 10.06 -5.99 22.29
CA LEU A 258 9.92 -6.59 20.96
C LEU A 258 11.05 -6.13 20.03
N SER A 259 11.36 -6.93 19.03
CA SER A 259 12.22 -6.48 17.94
C SER A 259 11.51 -5.39 17.16
N VAL A 260 12.08 -4.19 17.14
CA VAL A 260 11.56 -2.98 16.47
C VAL A 260 12.56 -2.48 15.43
N LEU A 261 12.12 -1.58 14.56
CA LEU A 261 12.97 -0.84 13.66
C LEU A 261 12.96 0.65 14.07
N VAL A 262 14.06 1.09 14.70
CA VAL A 262 14.21 2.50 15.08
C VAL A 262 14.48 3.31 13.81
N PRO A 263 13.67 4.36 13.52
CA PRO A 263 13.79 5.16 12.31
C PRO A 263 15.20 5.76 12.13
N ASP A 264 15.71 5.67 10.88
CA ASP A 264 16.90 6.44 10.48
C ASP A 264 16.44 7.85 10.07
N GLU A 265 16.85 8.84 10.86
CA GLU A 265 16.50 10.25 10.63
C GLU A 265 16.94 10.76 9.26
N SER A 266 18.05 10.26 8.72
CA SER A 266 18.52 10.64 7.38
C SER A 266 17.61 10.11 6.27
N SER A 267 17.09 8.90 6.45
CA SER A 267 16.12 8.28 5.55
C SER A 267 14.75 9.00 5.60
N VAL A 268 14.29 9.34 6.80
CA VAL A 268 13.05 10.13 6.98
C VAL A 268 13.20 11.52 6.35
N ALA A 269 14.34 12.19 6.56
CA ALA A 269 14.63 13.49 5.96
C ALA A 269 14.66 13.43 4.42
N ALA A 270 15.20 12.34 3.85
CA ALA A 270 15.21 12.10 2.41
C ALA A 270 13.77 11.95 1.87
N ALA A 271 12.94 11.15 2.52
CA ALA A 271 11.53 11.00 2.14
C ALA A 271 10.78 12.34 2.19
N ARG A 272 10.93 13.10 3.29
CA ARG A 272 10.35 14.45 3.42
C ARG A 272 10.78 15.40 2.31
N ARG A 273 12.03 15.31 1.86
CA ARG A 273 12.53 16.11 0.73
C ARG A 273 11.87 15.69 -0.58
N MET A 274 11.84 14.40 -0.90
CA MET A 274 11.22 13.87 -2.11
C MET A 274 9.73 14.25 -2.20
N ILE A 275 9.01 14.14 -1.09
CA ILE A 275 7.60 14.55 -0.98
C ILE A 275 7.46 16.04 -1.31
N ARG A 276 8.28 16.92 -0.67
CA ARG A 276 8.24 18.37 -0.96
C ARG A 276 8.58 18.71 -2.40
N GLU A 277 9.55 18.03 -3.00
CA GLU A 277 9.93 18.21 -4.41
C GLU A 277 8.78 17.83 -5.33
N LEU A 278 8.08 16.74 -5.05
CA LEU A 278 6.90 16.32 -5.84
C LEU A 278 5.74 17.31 -5.68
N ILE A 279 5.53 17.84 -4.46
CA ILE A 279 4.45 18.79 -4.15
C ILE A 279 4.71 20.15 -4.84
N ASN A 280 5.94 20.62 -4.87
CA ASN A 280 6.29 21.96 -5.36
C ASN A 280 6.72 22.00 -6.82
N GLY A 281 6.99 20.87 -7.43
CA GLY A 281 7.43 20.75 -8.82
C GLY A 281 6.33 20.54 -9.80
#